data_64848242e1a93040f263442ccef96fbb
#
_entry.id   64848242e1a93040f263442ccef96fbb
#
_cell.length_a   1.000
_cell.length_b   1.000
_cell.length_c   1.000
_cell.angle_alpha   90.00
_cell.angle_beta   90.00
_cell.angle_gamma   90.00
#
_symmetry.space_group_name_H-M   'P 1'
#
loop_
_entity.id
_entity.type
_entity.pdbx_description
1 polymer ?
#
loop_
_entity_poly.entity_id
_entity_poly.type
_entity_poly.pdbx_seq_one_letter_code
_entity_poly.pdbx_strand_id
1 'polypeptide(L)'
;MPADALLFDVDGTLVDSVDLHARAWQEAFAHFGKRVSFAAVRAQIGKGGDQLVKEFLSPDELERKGEEIEEYRSNLYKREYLGKVRGFPRVRELFQELLRRKLRIALASSAKGDELATCEKLAGIDDLIDAETSADDAEKSKPHPDIFEVALRRLGRGFDKARVYVVGDSPWDAVAATRMGVRTIGVLCGGFSEADLRKAGCVAIYRDPSDLLSRLEDSPIVR
;
A
#
# COMPACT_ATOMS: atom_id res chain seq x y z
N MET A 1 -17.81 -17.22 4.07
CA MET A 1 -18.81 -16.11 4.15
C MET A 1 -18.26 -14.95 3.34
N PRO A 2 -19.09 -14.28 2.52
CA PRO A 2 -18.67 -13.13 1.74
C PRO A 2 -18.08 -12.01 2.60
N ALA A 3 -17.22 -11.21 2.02
CA ALA A 3 -16.65 -10.03 2.69
C ALA A 3 -17.70 -8.96 2.97
N ASP A 4 -17.44 -8.12 3.96
CA ASP A 4 -18.19 -6.88 4.25
C ASP A 4 -17.39 -5.64 3.84
N ALA A 5 -16.06 -5.70 3.95
CA ALA A 5 -15.19 -4.58 3.67
C ALA A 5 -13.83 -5.01 3.10
N LEU A 6 -13.26 -4.11 2.31
CA LEU A 6 -11.92 -4.23 1.74
C LEU A 6 -11.09 -3.00 2.09
N LEU A 7 -9.87 -3.23 2.55
CA LEU A 7 -8.88 -2.20 2.83
C LEU A 7 -7.78 -2.31 1.76
N PHE A 8 -7.71 -1.35 0.86
CA PHE A 8 -6.74 -1.37 -0.23
C PHE A 8 -5.49 -0.58 0.14
N ASP A 9 -4.33 -1.20 -0.04
CA ASP A 9 -3.11 -0.47 -0.28
C ASP A 9 -3.17 0.26 -1.63
N VAL A 10 -2.30 1.22 -1.87
CA VAL A 10 -2.35 2.09 -3.06
C VAL A 10 -1.13 1.89 -3.97
N ASP A 11 0.08 2.11 -3.42
CA ASP A 11 1.32 2.10 -4.18
C ASP A 11 1.76 0.68 -4.58
N GLY A 12 1.77 0.36 -5.87
CA GLY A 12 2.01 -1.01 -6.36
C GLY A 12 0.75 -1.88 -6.40
N THR A 13 -0.34 -1.41 -5.80
CA THR A 13 -1.63 -2.11 -5.75
C THR A 13 -2.64 -1.51 -6.72
N LEU A 14 -2.85 -0.21 -6.68
CA LEU A 14 -3.81 0.53 -7.52
C LEU A 14 -3.11 1.42 -8.55
N VAL A 15 -1.91 1.85 -8.25
CA VAL A 15 -1.06 2.66 -9.12
C VAL A 15 0.34 2.07 -9.25
N ASP A 16 0.96 2.23 -10.41
CA ASP A 16 2.33 1.79 -10.73
C ASP A 16 3.33 2.86 -10.25
N SER A 17 3.77 2.73 -9.01
CA SER A 17 4.63 3.71 -8.34
C SER A 17 5.86 3.12 -7.63
N VAL A 18 5.93 1.79 -7.44
CA VAL A 18 6.95 1.11 -6.62
C VAL A 18 8.37 1.45 -7.06
N ASP A 19 8.68 1.33 -8.36
CA ASP A 19 10.00 1.63 -8.89
C ASP A 19 10.35 3.12 -8.80
N LEU A 20 9.35 3.99 -8.89
CA LEU A 20 9.51 5.43 -8.74
C LEU A 20 9.86 5.82 -7.30
N HIS A 21 9.17 5.21 -6.33
CA HIS A 21 9.52 5.34 -4.91
C HIS A 21 10.92 4.80 -4.62
N ALA A 22 11.28 3.63 -5.15
CA ALA A 22 12.60 3.04 -4.96
C ALA A 22 13.72 3.94 -5.50
N ARG A 23 13.52 4.58 -6.66
CA ARG A 23 14.47 5.56 -7.22
C ARG A 23 14.59 6.78 -6.34
N ALA A 24 13.48 7.38 -5.92
CA ALA A 24 13.50 8.56 -5.06
C ALA A 24 14.24 8.30 -3.73
N TRP A 25 14.04 7.13 -3.13
CA TRP A 25 14.77 6.71 -1.93
C TRP A 25 16.26 6.49 -2.21
N GLN A 26 16.61 5.81 -3.30
CA GLN A 26 18.01 5.59 -3.68
C GLN A 26 18.75 6.90 -3.88
N GLU A 27 18.13 7.86 -4.57
CA GLU A 27 18.70 9.19 -4.80
C GLU A 27 18.81 9.98 -3.50
N ALA A 28 17.81 9.90 -2.62
CA ALA A 28 17.86 10.56 -1.31
C ALA A 28 19.03 10.02 -0.46
N PHE A 29 19.18 8.70 -0.36
CA PHE A 29 20.33 8.12 0.35
C PHE A 29 21.66 8.55 -0.27
N ALA A 30 21.77 8.58 -1.60
CA ALA A 30 22.99 9.00 -2.29
C ALA A 30 23.30 10.48 -2.01
N HIS A 31 22.30 11.36 -1.96
CA HIS A 31 22.47 12.77 -1.63
C HIS A 31 23.09 12.96 -0.23
N PHE A 32 22.70 12.13 0.73
CA PHE A 32 23.26 12.14 2.09
C PHE A 32 24.51 11.25 2.26
N GLY A 33 25.15 10.89 1.14
CA GLY A 33 26.44 10.19 1.13
C GLY A 33 26.34 8.68 1.37
N LYS A 34 25.12 8.10 1.33
CA LYS A 34 24.92 6.66 1.55
C LYS A 34 24.58 5.95 0.25
N ARG A 35 25.47 5.06 -0.20
CA ARG A 35 25.23 4.26 -1.40
C ARG A 35 24.46 2.99 -1.06
N VAL A 36 23.26 2.89 -1.61
CA VAL A 36 22.38 1.71 -1.50
C VAL A 36 22.01 1.21 -2.89
N SER A 37 21.87 -0.09 -3.07
CA SER A 37 21.45 -0.62 -4.37
C SER A 37 19.95 -0.41 -4.57
N PHE A 38 19.53 -0.19 -5.83
CA PHE A 38 18.12 -0.08 -6.18
C PHE A 38 17.31 -1.30 -5.71
N ALA A 39 17.84 -2.50 -5.93
CA ALA A 39 17.16 -3.74 -5.53
C ALA A 39 16.95 -3.84 -4.00
N ALA A 40 17.94 -3.40 -3.20
CA ALA A 40 17.79 -3.39 -1.74
C ALA A 40 16.71 -2.41 -1.29
N VAL A 41 16.67 -1.21 -1.86
CA VAL A 41 15.62 -0.22 -1.55
C VAL A 41 14.26 -0.72 -2.00
N ARG A 42 14.17 -1.23 -3.23
CA ARG A 42 12.94 -1.73 -3.81
C ARG A 42 12.30 -2.84 -2.96
N ALA A 43 13.11 -3.71 -2.39
CA ALA A 43 12.64 -4.78 -1.50
C ALA A 43 12.00 -4.24 -0.19
N GLN A 44 12.19 -2.98 0.14
CA GLN A 44 11.60 -2.35 1.32
C GLN A 44 10.39 -1.45 1.00
N ILE A 45 10.09 -1.22 -0.28
CA ILE A 45 8.90 -0.43 -0.67
C ILE A 45 7.63 -1.16 -0.20
N GLY A 46 6.65 -0.40 0.19
CA GLY A 46 5.45 -0.86 0.92
C GLY A 46 5.53 -0.64 2.43
N LYS A 47 6.75 -0.47 2.98
CA LYS A 47 6.94 0.13 4.31
C LYS A 47 6.75 1.65 4.23
N GLY A 48 6.32 2.27 5.32
CA GLY A 48 6.42 3.71 5.44
C GLY A 48 7.87 4.18 5.61
N GLY A 49 8.11 5.47 5.35
CA GLY A 49 9.43 6.06 5.42
C GLY A 49 10.12 5.81 6.76
N ASP A 50 9.39 6.01 7.85
CA ASP A 50 9.83 5.79 9.23
C ASP A 50 10.35 4.37 9.53
N GLN A 51 9.90 3.37 8.78
CA GLN A 51 10.36 1.99 8.89
C GLN A 51 11.44 1.67 7.85
N LEU A 52 11.33 2.22 6.65
CA LEU A 52 12.28 1.97 5.56
C LEU A 52 13.66 2.52 5.88
N VAL A 53 13.77 3.73 6.41
CA VAL A 53 15.07 4.35 6.75
C VAL A 53 15.87 3.50 7.74
N LYS A 54 15.21 2.81 8.67
CA LYS A 54 15.84 1.95 9.68
C LYS A 54 16.58 0.74 9.09
N GLU A 55 16.20 0.32 7.88
CA GLU A 55 16.90 -0.79 7.21
C GLU A 55 18.26 -0.38 6.66
N PHE A 56 18.49 0.92 6.51
CA PHE A 56 19.69 1.45 5.86
C PHE A 56 20.53 2.35 6.75
N LEU A 57 19.98 2.89 7.83
CA LEU A 57 20.69 3.80 8.73
C LEU A 57 21.02 3.11 10.06
N SER A 58 22.21 3.38 10.61
CA SER A 58 22.49 3.06 11.99
C SER A 58 21.67 3.94 12.94
N PRO A 59 21.49 3.56 14.23
CA PRO A 59 20.76 4.39 15.18
C PRO A 59 21.26 5.84 15.24
N ASP A 60 22.58 6.06 15.25
CA ASP A 60 23.20 7.37 15.26
C ASP A 60 22.95 8.16 13.96
N GLU A 61 22.94 7.49 12.81
CA GLU A 61 22.60 8.12 11.53
C GLU A 61 21.13 8.51 11.48
N LEU A 62 20.27 7.61 12.00
CA LEU A 62 18.81 7.82 12.03
C LEU A 62 18.48 9.06 12.87
N GLU A 63 19.06 9.17 14.08
CA GLU A 63 18.85 10.30 14.98
C GLU A 63 19.33 11.64 14.35
N ARG A 64 20.47 11.61 13.64
CA ARG A 64 21.06 12.84 13.10
C ARG A 64 20.46 13.32 11.79
N LYS A 65 20.00 12.42 10.93
CA LYS A 65 19.61 12.77 9.54
C LYS A 65 18.42 11.96 8.97
N GLY A 66 17.78 11.13 9.79
CA GLY A 66 16.65 10.30 9.32
C GLY A 66 15.50 11.16 8.78
N GLU A 67 15.09 12.16 9.53
CA GLU A 67 14.01 13.08 9.15
C GLU A 67 14.37 13.89 7.89
N GLU A 68 15.60 14.41 7.81
CA GLU A 68 16.06 15.18 6.63
C GLU A 68 16.07 14.33 5.36
N ILE A 69 16.44 13.04 5.46
CA ILE A 69 16.42 12.11 4.33
C ILE A 69 14.98 11.85 3.89
N GLU A 70 14.06 11.63 4.82
CA GLU A 70 12.64 11.42 4.52
C GLU A 70 12.00 12.63 3.85
N GLU A 71 12.27 13.84 4.39
CA GLU A 71 11.79 15.09 3.82
C GLU A 71 12.36 15.32 2.42
N TYR A 72 13.67 15.15 2.25
CA TYR A 72 14.31 15.27 0.94
C TYR A 72 13.71 14.31 -0.07
N ARG A 73 13.52 13.02 0.32
CA ARG A 73 12.88 12.00 -0.54
C ARG A 73 11.46 12.40 -0.92
N SER A 74 10.66 12.88 0.05
CA SER A 74 9.29 13.30 -0.22
C SER A 74 9.24 14.44 -1.25
N ASN A 75 10.06 15.47 -1.05
CA ASN A 75 10.15 16.60 -1.96
C ASN A 75 10.65 16.19 -3.36
N LEU A 76 11.65 15.31 -3.41
CA LEU A 76 12.17 14.76 -4.67
C LEU A 76 11.10 13.95 -5.41
N TYR A 77 10.40 13.07 -4.70
CA TYR A 77 9.34 12.24 -5.29
C TYR A 77 8.23 13.07 -5.91
N LYS A 78 7.73 14.05 -5.17
CA LYS A 78 6.68 14.96 -5.67
C LYS A 78 7.10 15.72 -6.91
N ARG A 79 8.33 16.23 -6.93
CA ARG A 79 8.84 17.05 -8.02
C ARG A 79 9.16 16.23 -9.27
N GLU A 80 9.79 15.05 -9.13
CA GLU A 80 10.40 14.34 -10.25
C GLU A 80 9.63 13.07 -10.67
N TYR A 81 8.87 12.45 -9.75
CA TYR A 81 8.33 11.12 -9.94
C TYR A 81 6.81 11.05 -9.93
N LEU A 82 6.12 11.81 -9.08
CA LEU A 82 4.66 11.72 -8.91
C LEU A 82 3.91 11.92 -10.25
N GLY A 83 4.37 12.83 -11.10
CA GLY A 83 3.80 13.04 -12.43
C GLY A 83 3.98 11.87 -13.42
N LYS A 84 4.82 10.88 -13.08
CA LYS A 84 5.06 9.68 -13.90
C LYS A 84 4.22 8.49 -13.48
N VAL A 85 3.57 8.56 -12.33
CA VAL A 85 2.68 7.51 -11.80
C VAL A 85 1.51 7.29 -12.75
N ARG A 86 1.06 6.04 -12.88
CA ARG A 86 -0.11 5.65 -13.68
C ARG A 86 -0.98 4.70 -12.89
N GLY A 87 -2.30 4.84 -13.03
CA GLY A 87 -3.25 3.86 -12.51
C GLY A 87 -3.10 2.51 -13.22
N PHE A 88 -3.23 1.42 -12.48
CA PHE A 88 -3.32 0.10 -13.11
C PHE A 88 -4.65 -0.05 -13.87
N PRO A 89 -4.68 -0.89 -14.91
CA PRO A 89 -5.88 -1.10 -15.69
C PRO A 89 -7.05 -1.64 -14.86
N ARG A 90 -8.26 -1.16 -15.16
CA ARG A 90 -9.54 -1.64 -14.61
C ARG A 90 -9.71 -1.48 -13.09
N VAL A 91 -8.91 -0.64 -12.44
CA VAL A 91 -9.08 -0.33 -11.01
C VAL A 91 -10.47 0.26 -10.74
N ARG A 92 -10.89 1.27 -11.53
CA ARG A 92 -12.22 1.88 -11.41
C ARG A 92 -13.35 0.85 -11.57
N GLU A 93 -13.24 -0.02 -12.54
CA GLU A 93 -14.25 -1.07 -12.80
C GLU A 93 -14.32 -2.08 -11.65
N LEU A 94 -13.18 -2.44 -11.05
CA LEU A 94 -13.12 -3.28 -9.86
C LEU A 94 -13.88 -2.62 -8.71
N PHE A 95 -13.61 -1.35 -8.42
CA PHE A 95 -14.27 -0.62 -7.33
C PHE A 95 -15.78 -0.50 -7.56
N GLN A 96 -16.20 -0.18 -8.77
CA GLN A 96 -17.63 -0.13 -9.14
C GLN A 96 -18.32 -1.48 -8.91
N GLU A 97 -17.68 -2.60 -9.27
CA GLU A 97 -18.23 -3.94 -9.06
C GLU A 97 -18.31 -4.30 -7.57
N LEU A 98 -17.30 -3.94 -6.78
CA LEU A 98 -17.30 -4.15 -5.33
C LEU A 98 -18.42 -3.35 -4.65
N LEU A 99 -18.60 -2.08 -5.01
CA LEU A 99 -19.70 -1.23 -4.50
C LEU A 99 -21.08 -1.75 -4.93
N ARG A 100 -21.22 -2.24 -6.17
CA ARG A 100 -22.47 -2.89 -6.63
C ARG A 100 -22.84 -4.07 -5.75
N ARG A 101 -21.85 -4.76 -5.18
CA ARG A 101 -22.03 -5.87 -4.21
C ARG A 101 -22.21 -5.38 -2.79
N LYS A 102 -22.31 -4.06 -2.58
CA LYS A 102 -22.49 -3.42 -1.26
C LYS A 102 -21.29 -3.63 -0.30
N LEU A 103 -20.11 -3.90 -0.84
CA LEU A 103 -18.88 -3.93 -0.06
C LEU A 103 -18.46 -2.50 0.29
N ARG A 104 -17.94 -2.32 1.49
CA ARG A 104 -17.35 -1.06 1.92
C ARG A 104 -15.86 -1.03 1.55
N ILE A 105 -15.37 0.10 1.11
CA ILE A 105 -14.02 0.26 0.60
C ILE A 105 -13.28 1.37 1.33
N ALA A 106 -12.10 1.08 1.88
CA ALA A 106 -11.20 2.09 2.37
C ALA A 106 -9.82 1.96 1.74
N LEU A 107 -9.12 3.08 1.59
CA LEU A 107 -7.72 3.13 1.22
C LEU A 107 -6.84 3.24 2.47
N ALA A 108 -5.67 2.61 2.43
CA ALA A 108 -4.68 2.61 3.51
C ALA A 108 -3.27 2.76 2.92
N SER A 109 -2.86 4.00 2.68
CA SER A 109 -1.59 4.34 2.04
C SER A 109 -0.54 4.82 3.03
N SER A 110 0.71 4.41 2.85
CA SER A 110 1.87 4.98 3.54
C SER A 110 2.35 6.31 2.92
N ALA A 111 1.66 6.83 1.89
CA ALA A 111 1.89 8.14 1.32
C ALA A 111 1.25 9.25 2.18
N LYS A 112 1.73 10.49 2.04
CA LYS A 112 1.08 11.67 2.63
C LYS A 112 -0.25 11.97 1.92
N GLY A 113 -1.15 12.70 2.59
CA GLY A 113 -2.51 12.91 2.08
C GLY A 113 -2.59 13.56 0.69
N ASP A 114 -1.70 14.49 0.35
CA ASP A 114 -1.66 15.13 -0.97
C ASP A 114 -1.15 14.19 -2.10
N GLU A 115 -0.24 13.28 -1.77
CA GLU A 115 0.20 12.22 -2.68
C GLU A 115 -0.93 11.20 -2.90
N LEU A 116 -1.63 10.80 -1.82
CA LEU A 116 -2.77 9.90 -1.86
C LEU A 116 -3.88 10.44 -2.76
N ALA A 117 -4.31 11.68 -2.55
CA ALA A 117 -5.34 12.32 -3.38
C ALA A 117 -4.98 12.38 -4.88
N THR A 118 -3.68 12.48 -5.19
CA THR A 118 -3.20 12.41 -6.57
C THR A 118 -3.31 10.99 -7.13
N CYS A 119 -2.94 9.97 -6.34
CA CYS A 119 -3.05 8.56 -6.73
C CYS A 119 -4.51 8.13 -6.95
N GLU A 120 -5.44 8.58 -6.13
CA GLU A 120 -6.88 8.33 -6.28
C GLU A 120 -7.40 8.81 -7.64
N LYS A 121 -7.05 10.05 -8.03
CA LYS A 121 -7.40 10.62 -9.33
C LYS A 121 -6.76 9.84 -10.49
N LEU A 122 -5.49 9.44 -10.35
CA LEU A 122 -4.79 8.65 -11.37
C LEU A 122 -5.38 7.25 -11.53
N ALA A 123 -5.85 6.65 -10.44
CA ALA A 123 -6.58 5.39 -10.44
C ALA A 123 -8.06 5.55 -10.85
N GLY A 124 -8.59 6.78 -10.86
CA GLY A 124 -9.96 7.11 -11.22
C GLY A 124 -10.98 6.64 -10.20
N ILE A 125 -10.67 6.72 -8.90
CA ILE A 125 -11.49 6.18 -7.80
C ILE A 125 -11.81 7.20 -6.71
N ASP A 126 -11.48 8.45 -6.88
CA ASP A 126 -11.70 9.53 -5.92
C ASP A 126 -13.19 9.75 -5.55
N ASP A 127 -14.11 9.21 -6.35
CA ASP A 127 -15.56 9.21 -6.11
C ASP A 127 -16.12 7.84 -5.66
N LEU A 128 -15.27 6.83 -5.43
CA LEU A 128 -15.68 5.44 -5.21
C LEU A 128 -15.21 4.85 -3.87
N ILE A 129 -14.65 5.65 -2.98
CA ILE A 129 -14.14 5.22 -1.68
C ILE A 129 -15.05 5.70 -0.55
N ASP A 130 -15.21 4.88 0.49
CA ASP A 130 -15.99 5.24 1.68
C ASP A 130 -15.12 5.91 2.75
N ALA A 131 -13.83 5.60 2.76
CA ALA A 131 -12.85 6.18 3.68
C ALA A 131 -11.43 6.05 3.12
N GLU A 132 -10.54 6.90 3.60
CA GLU A 132 -9.12 6.87 3.29
C GLU A 132 -8.27 7.09 4.54
N THR A 133 -7.04 6.61 4.51
CA THR A 133 -6.04 6.80 5.56
C THR A 133 -4.68 6.98 4.91
N SER A 134 -3.99 8.03 5.30
CA SER A 134 -2.64 8.38 4.86
C SER A 134 -1.60 8.14 5.96
N ALA A 135 -0.33 8.33 5.66
CA ALA A 135 0.75 8.27 6.64
C ALA A 135 0.53 9.24 7.83
N ASP A 136 -0.17 10.35 7.59
CA ASP A 136 -0.42 11.38 8.60
C ASP A 136 -1.40 10.92 9.70
N ASP A 137 -2.12 9.81 9.46
CA ASP A 137 -3.16 9.27 10.34
C ASP A 137 -2.71 8.12 11.25
N ALA A 138 -1.52 7.56 11.02
CA ALA A 138 -1.00 6.39 11.71
C ALA A 138 0.26 6.74 12.52
N GLU A 139 0.35 6.26 13.77
CA GLU A 139 1.55 6.47 14.59
C GLU A 139 2.76 5.71 14.05
N LYS A 140 2.52 4.51 13.52
CA LYS A 140 3.56 3.65 12.94
C LYS A 140 3.09 3.12 11.59
N SER A 141 3.99 3.21 10.63
CA SER A 141 3.71 2.70 9.28
C SER A 141 3.88 1.18 9.18
N LYS A 142 3.42 0.61 8.06
CA LYS A 142 3.63 -0.81 7.72
C LYS A 142 5.10 -1.21 7.94
N PRO A 143 5.36 -2.36 8.58
CA PRO A 143 4.49 -3.50 8.84
C PRO A 143 3.69 -3.45 10.16
N HIS A 144 3.51 -2.29 10.78
CA HIS A 144 2.59 -2.12 11.89
C HIS A 144 1.15 -2.04 11.37
N PRO A 145 0.14 -2.48 12.16
CA PRO A 145 -1.25 -2.56 11.69
C PRO A 145 -1.98 -1.22 11.67
N ASP A 146 -1.42 -0.20 12.28
CA ASP A 146 -2.04 1.08 12.64
C ASP A 146 -2.87 1.68 11.49
N ILE A 147 -2.29 1.70 10.26
CA ILE A 147 -2.94 2.31 9.11
C ILE A 147 -4.22 1.56 8.70
N PHE A 148 -4.20 0.22 8.75
CA PHE A 148 -5.38 -0.60 8.45
C PHE A 148 -6.41 -0.54 9.57
N GLU A 149 -5.97 -0.42 10.84
CA GLU A 149 -6.88 -0.25 11.98
C GLU A 149 -7.61 1.09 11.90
N VAL A 150 -6.90 2.17 11.53
CA VAL A 150 -7.52 3.48 11.31
C VAL A 150 -8.49 3.42 10.14
N ALA A 151 -8.10 2.82 9.01
CA ALA A 151 -8.96 2.67 7.83
C ALA A 151 -10.25 1.91 8.16
N LEU A 152 -10.16 0.78 8.85
CA LEU A 152 -11.34 0.02 9.27
C LEU A 152 -12.23 0.80 10.23
N ARG A 153 -11.64 1.54 11.17
CA ARG A 153 -12.38 2.37 12.12
C ARG A 153 -13.12 3.52 11.41
N ARG A 154 -12.55 4.10 10.36
CA ARG A 154 -13.19 5.14 9.53
C ARG A 154 -14.36 4.62 8.71
N LEU A 155 -14.33 3.36 8.29
CA LEU A 155 -15.48 2.70 7.65
C LEU A 155 -16.69 2.55 8.59
N GLY A 156 -16.46 2.59 9.91
CA GLY A 156 -17.48 2.47 10.92
C GLY A 156 -17.22 1.35 11.94
N ARG A 157 -18.20 1.09 12.80
CA ARG A 157 -18.12 0.06 13.85
C ARG A 157 -18.89 -1.19 13.42
N GLY A 158 -18.51 -2.33 13.99
CA GLY A 158 -19.29 -3.58 13.89
C GLY A 158 -18.83 -4.51 12.77
N PHE A 159 -17.73 -4.23 12.07
CA PHE A 159 -17.17 -5.17 11.12
C PHE A 159 -16.59 -6.40 11.83
N ASP A 160 -16.99 -7.58 11.37
CA ASP A 160 -16.31 -8.83 11.74
C ASP A 160 -15.01 -8.93 10.94
N LYS A 161 -13.87 -8.96 11.63
CA LYS A 161 -12.55 -9.07 11.00
C LYS A 161 -12.42 -10.30 10.10
N ALA A 162 -13.16 -11.38 10.37
CA ALA A 162 -13.21 -12.56 9.51
C ALA A 162 -13.84 -12.28 8.13
N ARG A 163 -14.56 -11.16 8.00
CA ARG A 163 -15.21 -10.70 6.77
C ARG A 163 -14.58 -9.43 6.20
N VAL A 164 -13.40 -9.07 6.69
CA VAL A 164 -12.59 -7.97 6.16
C VAL A 164 -11.35 -8.54 5.47
N TYR A 165 -10.97 -7.96 4.35
CA TYR A 165 -9.72 -8.31 3.67
C TYR A 165 -8.89 -7.07 3.41
N VAL A 166 -7.57 -7.21 3.53
CA VAL A 166 -6.60 -6.28 2.96
C VAL A 166 -6.27 -6.74 1.54
N VAL A 167 -6.16 -5.80 0.61
CA VAL A 167 -5.62 -6.04 -0.74
C VAL A 167 -4.34 -5.23 -0.86
N GLY A 168 -3.22 -5.88 -1.14
CA GLY A 168 -1.91 -5.23 -1.23
C GLY A 168 -0.92 -6.01 -2.09
N ASP A 169 0.16 -5.35 -2.50
CA ASP A 169 1.19 -5.91 -3.38
C ASP A 169 2.42 -6.42 -2.64
N SER A 170 2.59 -6.03 -1.37
CA SER A 170 3.82 -6.24 -0.61
C SER A 170 3.66 -7.22 0.55
N PRO A 171 4.74 -7.90 0.98
CA PRO A 171 4.75 -8.68 2.21
C PRO A 171 4.39 -7.85 3.46
N TRP A 172 4.65 -6.54 3.43
CA TRP A 172 4.41 -5.62 4.55
C TRP A 172 2.92 -5.41 4.80
N ASP A 173 2.10 -5.45 3.76
CA ASP A 173 0.64 -5.42 3.85
C ASP A 173 0.12 -6.67 4.55
N ALA A 174 0.60 -7.84 4.13
CA ALA A 174 0.20 -9.11 4.70
C ALA A 174 0.60 -9.23 6.17
N VAL A 175 1.82 -8.78 6.53
CA VAL A 175 2.28 -8.77 7.93
C VAL A 175 1.44 -7.82 8.77
N ALA A 176 1.16 -6.60 8.29
CA ALA A 176 0.33 -5.63 8.99
C ALA A 176 -1.11 -6.16 9.20
N ALA A 177 -1.72 -6.70 8.15
CA ALA A 177 -3.05 -7.30 8.21
C ALA A 177 -3.12 -8.49 9.18
N THR A 178 -2.11 -9.37 9.15
CA THR A 178 -2.02 -10.52 10.07
C THR A 178 -1.97 -10.07 11.54
N ARG A 179 -1.20 -9.02 11.83
CA ARG A 179 -1.14 -8.43 13.19
C ARG A 179 -2.47 -7.85 13.64
N MET A 180 -3.27 -7.36 12.70
CA MET A 180 -4.63 -6.89 12.95
C MET A 180 -5.65 -8.04 13.05
N GLY A 181 -5.30 -9.27 12.66
CA GLY A 181 -6.20 -10.43 12.59
C GLY A 181 -7.10 -10.43 11.36
N VAL A 182 -6.66 -9.83 10.26
CA VAL A 182 -7.37 -9.73 8.98
C VAL A 182 -6.59 -10.49 7.90
N ARG A 183 -7.31 -11.10 6.95
CA ARG A 183 -6.72 -11.85 5.84
C ARG A 183 -6.29 -10.91 4.72
N THR A 184 -5.25 -11.30 3.98
CA THR A 184 -4.73 -10.50 2.86
C THR A 184 -4.89 -11.23 1.53
N ILE A 185 -5.32 -10.49 0.52
CA ILE A 185 -5.28 -10.85 -0.89
C ILE A 185 -4.08 -10.12 -1.50
N GLY A 186 -3.16 -10.86 -2.10
CA GLY A 186 -1.98 -10.31 -2.74
C GLY A 186 -2.21 -9.99 -4.21
N VAL A 187 -1.55 -8.94 -4.71
CA VAL A 187 -1.41 -8.66 -6.14
C VAL A 187 0.07 -8.61 -6.52
N LEU A 188 0.42 -9.09 -7.73
CA LEU A 188 1.81 -9.21 -8.18
C LEU A 188 2.32 -7.95 -8.90
N CYS A 189 1.45 -7.01 -9.20
CA CYS A 189 1.79 -5.84 -10.01
C CYS A 189 2.79 -4.89 -9.34
N GLY A 190 2.93 -4.91 -8.00
CA GLY A 190 4.00 -4.21 -7.30
C GLY A 190 5.36 -4.91 -7.39
N GLY A 191 5.41 -6.15 -7.95
CA GLY A 191 6.62 -6.87 -8.32
C GLY A 191 7.30 -7.67 -7.22
N PHE A 192 6.62 -7.94 -6.11
CA PHE A 192 7.02 -9.01 -5.20
C PHE A 192 6.62 -10.37 -5.78
N SER A 193 7.39 -11.41 -5.45
CA SER A 193 7.09 -12.75 -5.94
C SER A 193 5.86 -13.36 -5.26
N GLU A 194 5.18 -14.27 -5.97
CA GLU A 194 4.09 -15.05 -5.36
C GLU A 194 4.55 -15.81 -4.11
N ALA A 195 5.80 -16.30 -4.12
CA ALA A 195 6.37 -17.02 -2.98
C ALA A 195 6.53 -16.11 -1.75
N ASP A 196 6.95 -14.85 -1.94
CA ASP A 196 7.09 -13.88 -0.85
C ASP A 196 5.72 -13.52 -0.25
N LEU A 197 4.72 -13.27 -1.11
CA LEU A 197 3.37 -12.94 -0.66
C LEU A 197 2.71 -14.13 0.07
N ARG A 198 2.87 -15.37 -0.43
CA ARG A 198 2.38 -16.56 0.28
C ARG A 198 3.06 -16.76 1.62
N LYS A 199 4.38 -16.59 1.67
CA LYS A 199 5.16 -16.67 2.92
C LYS A 199 4.72 -15.63 3.94
N ALA A 200 4.33 -14.45 3.48
CA ALA A 200 3.82 -13.38 4.33
C ALA A 200 2.38 -13.61 4.82
N GLY A 201 1.64 -14.58 4.24
CA GLY A 201 0.31 -14.98 4.70
C GLY A 201 -0.86 -14.59 3.78
N CYS A 202 -0.59 -14.20 2.52
CA CYS A 202 -1.66 -13.96 1.56
C CYS A 202 -2.46 -15.23 1.29
N VAL A 203 -3.79 -15.16 1.44
CA VAL A 203 -4.70 -16.30 1.28
C VAL A 203 -5.08 -16.55 -0.19
N ALA A 204 -5.02 -15.53 -1.02
CA ALA A 204 -5.22 -15.58 -2.46
C ALA A 204 -4.27 -14.60 -3.13
N ILE A 205 -3.87 -14.88 -4.38
CA ILE A 205 -2.95 -14.03 -5.14
C ILE A 205 -3.47 -13.89 -6.57
N TYR A 206 -3.44 -12.66 -7.07
CA TYR A 206 -3.83 -12.26 -8.42
C TYR A 206 -2.68 -11.52 -9.09
N ARG A 207 -2.69 -11.46 -10.41
CA ARG A 207 -1.65 -10.73 -11.15
C ARG A 207 -1.71 -9.23 -10.90
N ASP A 208 -2.92 -8.68 -10.92
CA ASP A 208 -3.23 -7.26 -10.83
C ASP A 208 -4.73 -7.03 -10.53
N PRO A 209 -5.20 -5.79 -10.36
CA PRO A 209 -6.62 -5.49 -10.17
C PRO A 209 -7.53 -6.02 -11.29
N SER A 210 -7.05 -6.09 -12.53
CA SER A 210 -7.79 -6.61 -13.66
C SER A 210 -8.03 -8.12 -13.56
N ASP A 211 -7.02 -8.88 -13.10
CA ASP A 211 -7.13 -10.32 -12.85
C ASP A 211 -8.05 -10.61 -11.66
N LEU A 212 -7.95 -9.81 -10.58
CA LEU A 212 -8.87 -9.91 -9.44
C LEU A 212 -10.33 -9.69 -9.88
N LEU A 213 -10.59 -8.62 -10.65
CA LEU A 213 -11.92 -8.35 -11.18
C LEU A 213 -12.44 -9.50 -12.05
N SER A 214 -11.61 -10.02 -12.94
CA SER A 214 -11.99 -11.08 -13.87
C SER A 214 -12.31 -12.42 -13.17
N ARG A 215 -11.75 -12.63 -11.98
CA ARG A 215 -11.90 -13.84 -11.18
C ARG A 215 -12.62 -13.57 -9.85
N LEU A 216 -13.37 -12.47 -9.75
CA LEU A 216 -13.99 -12.02 -8.52
C LEU A 216 -14.96 -13.06 -7.94
N GLU A 217 -15.73 -13.76 -8.79
CA GLU A 217 -16.68 -14.81 -8.38
C GLU A 217 -16.00 -16.01 -7.69
N ASP A 218 -14.74 -16.26 -8.03
CA ASP A 218 -13.94 -17.33 -7.45
C ASP A 218 -13.08 -16.85 -6.26
N SER A 219 -13.14 -15.57 -5.96
CA SER A 219 -12.31 -14.98 -4.90
C SER A 219 -12.89 -15.22 -3.50
N PRO A 220 -12.04 -15.17 -2.46
CA PRO A 220 -12.50 -15.22 -1.07
C PRO A 220 -13.35 -13.99 -0.67
N ILE A 221 -13.43 -12.98 -1.52
CA ILE A 221 -14.26 -11.79 -1.30
C ILE A 221 -15.76 -12.16 -1.42
N VAL A 222 -16.09 -13.07 -2.35
CA VAL A 222 -17.48 -13.41 -2.70
C VAL A 222 -17.91 -14.76 -2.13
N ARG A 223 -16.98 -15.70 -1.94
CA ARG A 223 -17.22 -17.05 -1.36
C ARG A 223 -17.19 -17.04 0.19
#